data_850ee37ef4348c0b5ec0886471e9ce2e
#
_entry.id   850ee37ef4348c0b5ec0886471e9ce2e
#
_cell.length_a   1.000
_cell.length_b   1.000
_cell.length_c   1.000
_cell.angle_alpha   90.00
_cell.angle_beta   90.00
_cell.angle_gamma   90.00
#
_symmetry.space_group_name_H-M   'P 1'
#
loop_
_entity.id
_entity.type
_entity.pdbx_description
1 polymer ?
#
loop_
_entity_poly.entity_id
_entity_poly.type
_entity_poly.pdbx_seq_one_letter_code
_entity_poly.pdbx_strand_id
1 'polypeptide(L)'
;MRLFAAFAIVAASVTALSAQSSKIDVTGKWTFTVQTDAGGGTPTVTLKQEGEKLTGHYSSQNLGEADLTGTVKGQEIKFTFNADAQGTSLTITYTGTIENKDSMKGSVDLGGMAQGTFTAKRQ
;
A
#
# COMPACT_ATOMS: atom_id res chain seq x y z
N MET A 1 -55.86 -1.33 11.54
CA MET A 1 -55.52 -1.48 11.41
C MET A 1 -54.56 -1.44 10.93
N ARG A 2 -54.04 -1.53 10.76
CA ARG A 2 -53.38 -1.61 10.37
C ARG A 2 -52.35 -1.12 10.07
N LEU A 3 -51.58 -1.10 9.98
CA LEU A 3 -50.74 -0.72 9.78
C LEU A 3 -49.63 -0.74 9.91
N PHE A 4 -49.11 -0.94 9.94
CA PHE A 4 -48.37 -1.06 10.13
C PHE A 4 -47.36 -1.06 9.73
N ALA A 5 -46.96 -1.27 9.58
CA ALA A 5 -46.31 -1.39 9.17
C ALA A 5 -45.22 -1.05 8.77
N ALA A 6 -44.72 -0.93 8.67
CA ALA A 6 -43.87 -0.63 8.18
C ALA A 6 -42.71 -0.50 8.21
N PHE A 7 -42.30 -0.51 8.33
CA PHE A 7 -41.59 -0.30 8.45
C PHE A 7 -40.49 -0.29 8.36
N ALA A 8 -40.08 -0.02 8.22
CA ALA A 8 -39.20 0.26 8.78
C ALA A 8 -37.96 -0.33 8.48
N ILE A 9 -37.83 -0.85 8.44
CA ILE A 9 -37.11 -1.49 7.98
C ILE A 9 -35.99 -1.19 7.32
N VAL A 10 -36.15 -0.65 6.65
CA VAL A 10 -35.34 -0.24 5.83
C VAL A 10 -34.11 0.29 6.22
N ALA A 11 -34.04 1.01 7.12
CA ALA A 11 -32.89 1.72 7.46
C ALA A 11 -31.68 0.87 7.65
N ALA A 12 -31.88 -0.31 8.06
CA ALA A 12 -30.75 -1.12 8.36
C ALA A 12 -29.85 -1.37 7.19
N SER A 13 -30.39 -1.49 6.03
CA SER A 13 -29.58 -1.86 4.92
C SER A 13 -28.59 -0.82 4.52
N VAL A 14 -28.86 0.39 4.79
CA VAL A 14 -27.97 1.44 4.35
C VAL A 14 -26.65 1.44 5.08
N THR A 15 -26.67 1.11 6.33
CA THR A 15 -25.48 1.18 7.13
C THR A 15 -24.41 0.23 6.67
N ALA A 16 -24.80 -0.92 6.24
CA ALA A 16 -23.83 -1.92 5.84
C ALA A 16 -23.01 -1.50 4.65
N LEU A 17 -23.59 -0.77 3.74
CA LEU A 17 -22.88 -0.40 2.54
C LEU A 17 -21.73 0.56 2.79
N SER A 18 -21.92 1.50 3.67
CA SER A 18 -20.87 2.48 3.87
C SER A 18 -19.65 1.88 4.53
N ALA A 19 -19.81 0.86 5.32
CA ALA A 19 -18.67 0.25 5.97
C ALA A 19 -17.77 -0.47 4.98
N GLN A 20 -18.32 -0.98 3.90
CA GLN A 20 -17.53 -1.74 2.95
C GLN A 20 -16.79 -0.87 1.96
N SER A 21 -17.31 0.30 1.69
CA SER A 21 -16.76 1.13 0.63
C SER A 21 -15.41 1.74 0.99
N SER A 22 -14.98 1.67 2.23
CA SER A 22 -13.73 2.30 2.64
C SER A 22 -12.50 1.43 2.44
N LYS A 23 -12.66 0.20 2.02
CA LYS A 23 -11.51 -0.70 1.91
C LYS A 23 -11.11 -0.91 0.46
N ILE A 24 -9.81 -0.76 0.23
CA ILE A 24 -9.22 -0.99 -1.07
C ILE A 24 -8.23 -2.14 -0.93
N ASP A 25 -8.30 -3.10 -1.82
CA ASP A 25 -7.39 -4.23 -1.83
C ASP A 25 -6.24 -3.90 -2.78
N VAL A 26 -5.03 -3.86 -2.25
CA VAL A 26 -3.86 -3.53 -3.05
C VAL A 26 -3.14 -4.76 -3.60
N THR A 27 -3.73 -5.94 -3.46
CA THR A 27 -3.14 -7.16 -3.99
C THR A 27 -2.94 -7.04 -5.50
N GLY A 28 -1.75 -7.34 -5.97
CA GLY A 28 -1.43 -7.31 -7.40
C GLY A 28 -0.05 -6.77 -7.67
N LYS A 29 0.25 -6.56 -8.95
CA LYS A 29 1.51 -6.00 -9.37
C LYS A 29 1.43 -4.50 -9.53
N TRP A 30 2.48 -3.82 -9.10
CA TRP A 30 2.55 -2.37 -9.13
C TRP A 30 3.89 -1.92 -9.70
N THR A 31 3.89 -0.81 -10.42
CA THR A 31 5.11 -0.14 -10.84
C THR A 31 5.26 1.10 -9.97
N PHE A 32 6.37 1.19 -9.26
CA PHE A 32 6.67 2.35 -8.43
C PHE A 32 7.63 3.26 -9.17
N THR A 33 7.46 4.56 -8.98
CA THR A 33 8.43 5.55 -9.44
C THR A 33 8.97 6.23 -8.20
N VAL A 34 10.26 6.10 -7.98
CA VAL A 34 10.91 6.56 -6.75
C VAL A 34 11.90 7.67 -7.08
N GLN A 35 11.87 8.73 -6.28
CA GLN A 35 12.79 9.85 -6.39
C GLN A 35 13.40 10.09 -5.02
N THR A 36 14.72 9.96 -4.91
CA THR A 36 15.43 10.17 -3.65
C THR A 36 16.61 11.09 -3.87
N ASP A 37 17.25 11.50 -2.76
CA ASP A 37 18.48 12.29 -2.82
C ASP A 37 19.61 11.50 -3.47
N ALA A 38 19.53 10.19 -3.45
CA ALA A 38 20.56 9.33 -4.04
C ALA A 38 20.22 8.91 -5.46
N GLY A 39 19.15 9.45 -6.04
CA GLY A 39 18.73 9.11 -7.39
C GLY A 39 17.34 8.51 -7.41
N GLY A 40 16.91 8.02 -8.55
CA GLY A 40 15.57 7.48 -8.73
C GLY A 40 15.57 6.11 -9.33
N GLY A 41 14.41 5.53 -9.44
CA GLY A 41 14.25 4.22 -10.06
C GLY A 41 12.78 3.87 -10.23
N THR A 42 12.55 2.75 -10.91
CA THR A 42 11.20 2.27 -11.18
C THR A 42 11.09 0.79 -10.79
N PRO A 43 11.09 0.49 -9.49
CA PRO A 43 10.99 -0.90 -9.06
C PRO A 43 9.61 -1.47 -9.32
N THR A 44 9.54 -2.77 -9.45
CA THR A 44 8.29 -3.51 -9.55
C THR A 44 8.01 -4.15 -8.20
N VAL A 45 6.80 -4.00 -7.72
CA VAL A 45 6.41 -4.53 -6.41
C VAL A 45 5.14 -5.35 -6.57
N THR A 46 5.17 -6.57 -6.08
CA THR A 46 3.99 -7.42 -6.03
C THR A 46 3.50 -7.42 -4.59
N LEU A 47 2.23 -7.09 -4.40
CA LEU A 47 1.65 -6.95 -3.07
C LEU A 47 0.56 -8.00 -2.85
N LYS A 48 0.46 -8.46 -1.61
CA LYS A 48 -0.61 -9.34 -1.18
C LYS A 48 -1.15 -8.83 0.14
N GLN A 49 -2.43 -8.53 0.16
CA GLN A 49 -3.09 -7.99 1.35
C GLN A 49 -4.04 -9.01 1.94
N GLU A 50 -3.93 -9.22 3.25
CA GLU A 50 -4.84 -10.09 3.99
C GLU A 50 -5.32 -9.31 5.21
N GLY A 51 -6.50 -8.70 5.11
CA GLY A 51 -6.97 -7.81 6.15
C GLY A 51 -6.09 -6.58 6.21
N GLU A 52 -5.48 -6.35 7.34
CA GLU A 52 -4.54 -5.25 7.51
C GLU A 52 -3.09 -5.67 7.29
N LYS A 53 -2.84 -6.94 7.04
CA LYS A 53 -1.48 -7.45 6.90
C LYS A 53 -1.07 -7.39 5.43
N LEU A 54 0.15 -6.94 5.18
CA LEU A 54 0.67 -6.80 3.84
C LEU A 54 1.96 -7.60 3.71
N THR A 55 2.06 -8.37 2.64
CA THR A 55 3.29 -9.06 2.27
C THR A 55 3.51 -8.84 0.78
N GLY A 56 4.70 -9.15 0.32
CA GLY A 56 4.96 -9.03 -1.10
C GLY A 56 6.43 -9.20 -1.44
N HIS A 57 6.73 -8.81 -2.69
CA HIS A 57 8.08 -8.96 -3.23
C HIS A 57 8.45 -7.69 -3.97
N TYR A 58 9.66 -7.22 -3.69
CA TYR A 58 10.21 -6.01 -4.30
C TYR A 58 11.32 -6.42 -5.26
N SER A 59 11.36 -5.80 -6.43
CA SER A 59 12.38 -6.06 -7.42
C SER A 59 12.84 -4.76 -8.08
N SER A 60 14.14 -4.48 -8.03
CA SER A 60 14.70 -3.32 -8.71
C SER A 60 16.10 -3.62 -9.22
N GLN A 61 16.55 -2.80 -10.17
CA GLN A 61 17.90 -2.94 -10.69
C GLN A 61 18.94 -2.45 -9.69
N ASN A 62 18.57 -1.48 -8.87
CA ASN A 62 19.52 -0.87 -7.95
C ASN A 62 19.68 -1.64 -6.64
N LEU A 63 18.60 -2.17 -6.12
CA LEU A 63 18.61 -2.82 -4.81
C LEU A 63 18.41 -4.33 -4.88
N GLY A 64 18.15 -4.86 -6.09
CA GLY A 64 17.92 -6.28 -6.23
C GLY A 64 16.52 -6.68 -5.80
N GLU A 65 16.39 -7.87 -5.24
CA GLU A 65 15.10 -8.42 -4.88
C GLU A 65 15.02 -8.65 -3.38
N ALA A 66 13.84 -8.48 -2.83
CA ALA A 66 13.61 -8.67 -1.40
C ALA A 66 12.14 -8.93 -1.14
N ASP A 67 11.88 -9.67 -0.06
CA ASP A 67 10.51 -9.85 0.41
C ASP A 67 10.18 -8.71 1.35
N LEU A 68 8.95 -8.23 1.27
CA LEU A 68 8.51 -7.12 2.10
C LEU A 68 7.37 -7.55 3.01
N THR A 69 7.22 -6.82 4.11
CA THR A 69 6.11 -6.98 5.02
C THR A 69 5.63 -5.62 5.48
N GLY A 70 4.36 -5.52 5.80
CA GLY A 70 3.82 -4.24 6.23
C GLY A 70 2.37 -4.32 6.63
N THR A 71 1.72 -3.17 6.58
CA THR A 71 0.32 -3.05 6.98
C THR A 71 -0.44 -2.11 6.05
N VAL A 72 -1.74 -2.32 5.97
CA VAL A 72 -2.67 -1.43 5.28
C VAL A 72 -3.80 -1.13 6.26
N LYS A 73 -4.00 0.13 6.57
CA LYS A 73 -5.06 0.56 7.48
C LYS A 73 -5.86 1.67 6.81
N GLY A 74 -7.07 1.33 6.37
CA GLY A 74 -7.85 2.28 5.61
C GLY A 74 -7.13 2.62 4.31
N GLN A 75 -6.74 3.87 4.16
CA GLN A 75 -6.01 4.34 2.99
C GLN A 75 -4.51 4.47 3.24
N GLU A 76 -4.04 4.10 4.42
CA GLU A 76 -2.61 4.21 4.74
C GLU A 76 -1.92 2.88 4.50
N ILE A 77 -0.76 2.96 3.86
CA ILE A 77 0.04 1.77 3.58
C ILE A 77 1.47 2.01 4.06
N LYS A 78 2.04 0.97 4.67
CA LYS A 78 3.42 1.02 5.13
C LYS A 78 4.02 -0.36 4.97
N PHE A 79 5.22 -0.41 4.37
CA PHE A 79 5.93 -1.69 4.31
C PHE A 79 7.41 -1.47 4.38
N THR A 80 8.13 -2.52 4.77
CA THR A 80 9.57 -2.49 4.90
C THR A 80 10.18 -3.73 4.29
N PHE A 81 11.44 -3.61 3.89
CA PHE A 81 12.24 -4.75 3.49
C PHE A 81 13.70 -4.40 3.71
N ASN A 82 14.55 -5.43 3.74
CA ASN A 82 15.97 -5.23 3.85
C ASN A 82 16.61 -5.42 2.49
N ALA A 83 17.55 -4.53 2.16
CA ALA A 83 18.26 -4.58 0.90
C ALA A 83 19.75 -4.45 1.17
N ASP A 84 20.56 -5.07 0.32
CA ASP A 84 22.00 -4.95 0.40
C ASP A 84 22.47 -3.94 -0.63
N ALA A 85 23.14 -2.91 -0.15
CA ALA A 85 23.72 -1.89 -1.02
C ALA A 85 25.20 -1.86 -0.74
N GLN A 86 25.99 -2.33 -1.70
CA GLN A 86 27.46 -2.32 -1.62
C GLN A 86 27.99 -2.96 -0.33
N GLY A 87 27.39 -4.09 0.02
CA GLY A 87 27.84 -4.82 1.20
C GLY A 87 27.22 -4.36 2.51
N THR A 88 26.40 -3.33 2.48
CA THR A 88 25.72 -2.83 3.67
C THR A 88 24.25 -3.18 3.60
N SER A 89 23.71 -3.72 4.69
CA SER A 89 22.30 -4.03 4.77
C SER A 89 21.54 -2.81 5.23
N LEU A 90 20.51 -2.43 4.47
CA LEU A 90 19.68 -1.27 4.76
C LEU A 90 18.24 -1.71 4.96
N THR A 91 17.56 -1.08 5.90
CA THR A 91 16.12 -1.25 6.05
C THR A 91 15.42 -0.15 5.28
N ILE A 92 14.64 -0.54 4.29
CA ILE A 92 13.94 0.40 3.43
C ILE A 92 12.49 0.44 3.89
N THR A 93 11.97 1.64 4.13
CA THR A 93 10.59 1.82 4.60
C THR A 93 9.82 2.70 3.63
N TYR A 94 8.69 2.20 3.17
CA TYR A 94 7.76 2.96 2.35
C TYR A 94 6.52 3.28 3.18
N THR A 95 6.12 4.54 3.18
CA THR A 95 4.91 4.97 3.89
C THR A 95 4.11 5.85 2.95
N GLY A 96 2.84 5.51 2.76
CA GLY A 96 2.08 6.25 1.78
C GLY A 96 0.58 6.21 1.99
N THR A 97 -0.10 6.78 1.02
CA THR A 97 -1.55 6.85 0.99
C THR A 97 -2.05 6.18 -0.29
N ILE A 98 -3.04 5.33 -0.15
CA ILE A 98 -3.71 4.71 -1.27
C ILE A 98 -4.74 5.72 -1.78
N GLU A 99 -4.53 6.24 -2.98
CA GLU A 99 -5.40 7.27 -3.53
C GLU A 99 -6.67 6.68 -4.12
N ASN A 100 -6.51 5.53 -4.78
CA ASN A 100 -7.63 4.77 -5.31
C ASN A 100 -7.10 3.36 -5.59
N LYS A 101 -7.90 2.53 -6.21
CA LYS A 101 -7.53 1.11 -6.38
C LYS A 101 -6.32 0.92 -7.28
N ASP A 102 -5.93 1.93 -8.04
CA ASP A 102 -4.85 1.82 -9.02
C ASP A 102 -3.68 2.75 -8.78
N SER A 103 -3.71 3.58 -7.75
CA SER A 103 -2.60 4.48 -7.50
C SER A 103 -2.36 4.75 -6.02
N MET A 104 -1.09 4.97 -5.70
CA MET A 104 -0.62 5.28 -4.36
C MET A 104 0.50 6.30 -4.46
N LYS A 105 0.76 7.01 -3.36
CA LYS A 105 1.90 7.92 -3.28
C LYS A 105 2.34 8.04 -1.83
N GLY A 106 3.57 8.48 -1.64
CA GLY A 106 4.08 8.67 -0.29
C GLY A 106 5.57 8.95 -0.26
N SER A 107 6.20 8.50 0.81
CA SER A 107 7.61 8.73 1.03
C SER A 107 8.35 7.42 1.22
N VAL A 108 9.66 7.47 0.99
CA VAL A 108 10.53 6.33 1.17
C VAL A 108 11.74 6.75 1.99
N ASP A 109 12.14 5.87 2.90
CA ASP A 109 13.32 6.09 3.74
C ASP A 109 14.28 4.94 3.49
N LEU A 110 15.50 5.28 3.08
CA LEU A 110 16.53 4.31 2.75
C LEU A 110 17.47 4.16 3.93
N GLY A 111 16.98 3.50 4.97
CA GLY A 111 17.80 3.20 6.14
C GLY A 111 18.34 4.41 6.88
N GLY A 112 17.67 5.55 6.76
CA GLY A 112 18.15 6.78 7.38
C GLY A 112 19.24 7.50 6.60
N MET A 113 19.74 6.91 5.51
CA MET A 113 20.82 7.50 4.73
C MET A 113 20.31 8.45 3.65
N ALA A 114 19.11 8.18 3.14
CA ALA A 114 18.51 9.01 2.12
C ALA A 114 17.00 8.93 2.26
N GLN A 115 16.32 9.94 1.77
CA GLN A 115 14.87 9.99 1.81
C GLN A 115 14.37 10.49 0.48
N GLY A 116 13.12 10.14 0.17
CA GLY A 116 12.55 10.55 -1.07
C GLY A 116 11.05 10.35 -1.09
N THR A 117 10.50 10.38 -2.29
CA THR A 117 9.07 10.21 -2.51
C THR A 117 8.84 9.11 -3.53
N PHE A 118 7.64 8.58 -3.53
CA PHE A 118 7.26 7.61 -4.54
C PHE A 118 5.84 7.83 -5.00
N THR A 119 5.58 7.40 -6.21
CA THR A 119 4.22 7.19 -6.70
C THR A 119 4.15 5.75 -7.23
N ALA A 120 2.98 5.17 -7.21
CA ALA A 120 2.81 3.81 -7.66
C ALA A 120 1.55 3.67 -8.49
N LYS A 121 1.64 2.85 -9.52
CA LYS A 121 0.50 2.56 -10.39
C LYS A 121 0.35 1.06 -10.52
N ARG A 122 -0.88 0.59 -10.47
CA ARG A 122 -1.17 -0.82 -10.67
C ARG A 122 -0.95 -1.18 -12.14
N GLN A 123 -0.31 -2.32 -12.35
CA GLN A 123 -0.10 -2.83 -13.71
C GLN A 123 -1.35 -3.47 -14.27
#